data_0c5c98ca266959023088cf5aacfb107d
#
_entry.id   0c5c98ca266959023088cf5aacfb107d
#
_cell.length_a   1.000
_cell.length_b   1.000
_cell.length_c   1.000
_cell.angle_alpha   90.00
_cell.angle_beta   90.00
_cell.angle_gamma   90.00
#
_symmetry.space_group_name_H-M   'P 1'
#
loop_
_entity.id
_entity.type
_entity.pdbx_description
1 polymer ?
#
loop_
_entity_poly.entity_id
_entity_poly.type
_entity_poly.pdbx_seq_one_letter_code
_entity_poly.pdbx_strand_id
1 'polypeptide(L)'
;KTALNIVCFPESMDLNILGKILQGGAEKVQDAGGSLAGGHSIADSDVKYGLSVTGVVDPEKIWKNNGAKSGDKLILTKRLGVGIICAANRVKQAPEGAMEQVIASMTTLNRTASEIGRNFCIHACTDVTGFGFLGHLHEMMDGRLSSVIYADQVPVFDGAMECAEEFLLTAAGQKNRNHLEGYVQFEDISFGMEEVLYDPQTSGGLLFAVQKAQADELCEKLQKAGLPAAIVGEVTEQK
;
A
#
# COMPACT_ATOMS: atom_id res chain seq x y z
N LYS A 1 20.48 4.12 -9.92
CA LYS A 1 19.11 4.39 -9.43
C LYS A 1 18.91 5.90 -9.47
N THR A 2 18.01 6.36 -10.33
CA THR A 2 17.70 7.78 -10.53
C THR A 2 16.19 7.99 -10.47
N ALA A 3 15.78 9.20 -10.09
CA ALA A 3 14.41 9.65 -10.13
C ALA A 3 14.30 10.99 -10.86
N LEU A 4 13.17 11.21 -11.52
CA LEU A 4 12.78 12.49 -12.09
C LEU A 4 11.49 12.94 -11.41
N ASN A 5 11.41 14.21 -11.00
CA ASN A 5 10.18 14.83 -10.55
C ASN A 5 9.22 15.05 -11.73
N ILE A 6 7.96 14.74 -11.54
CA ILE A 6 6.88 15.16 -12.44
C ILE A 6 5.86 15.89 -11.58
N VAL A 7 5.60 17.16 -11.90
CA VAL A 7 4.70 17.99 -11.11
C VAL A 7 3.76 18.79 -12.01
N CYS A 8 2.47 18.73 -11.67
CA CYS A 8 1.46 19.67 -12.16
C CYS A 8 1.17 20.66 -11.04
N PHE A 9 1.17 21.96 -11.34
CA PHE A 9 1.02 22.99 -10.31
C PHE A 9 0.28 24.23 -10.84
N PRO A 10 -0.71 24.78 -10.09
CA PRO A 10 -1.43 25.98 -10.49
C PRO A 10 -0.51 27.21 -10.49
N GLU A 11 -0.53 28.00 -11.59
CA GLU A 11 0.26 29.23 -11.70
C GLU A 11 -0.10 30.27 -10.63
N SER A 12 -1.35 30.25 -10.15
CA SER A 12 -1.86 31.16 -9.11
C SER A 12 -1.46 30.78 -7.68
N MET A 13 -0.88 29.59 -7.49
CA MET A 13 -0.54 29.10 -6.15
C MET A 13 0.88 29.54 -5.73
N ASP A 14 1.09 29.72 -4.42
CA ASP A 14 2.39 30.10 -3.87
C ASP A 14 3.48 29.06 -4.18
N LEU A 15 4.53 29.51 -4.89
CA LEU A 15 5.69 28.68 -5.26
C LEU A 15 6.47 28.11 -4.06
N ASN A 16 6.32 28.69 -2.85
CA ASN A 16 6.90 28.12 -1.63
C ASN A 16 6.28 26.75 -1.31
N ILE A 17 5.00 26.54 -1.67
CA ILE A 17 4.33 25.24 -1.52
C ILE A 17 4.98 24.23 -2.47
N LEU A 18 5.18 24.62 -3.74
CA LEU A 18 5.88 23.80 -4.72
C LEU A 18 7.28 23.42 -4.23
N GLY A 19 8.03 24.39 -3.71
CA GLY A 19 9.36 24.18 -3.14
C GLY A 19 9.37 23.09 -2.06
N LYS A 20 8.41 23.13 -1.13
CA LYS A 20 8.27 22.10 -0.06
C LYS A 20 7.91 20.73 -0.60
N ILE A 21 7.05 20.64 -1.61
CA ILE A 21 6.69 19.36 -2.27
C ILE A 21 7.94 18.75 -2.91
N LEU A 22 8.68 19.53 -3.70
CA LEU A 22 9.90 19.07 -4.36
C LEU A 22 10.99 18.68 -3.36
N GLN A 23 11.13 19.41 -2.27
CA GLN A 23 12.05 19.09 -1.18
C GLN A 23 11.71 17.74 -0.55
N GLY A 24 10.45 17.51 -0.17
CA GLY A 24 10.01 16.23 0.42
C GLY A 24 10.27 15.04 -0.51
N GLY A 25 10.03 15.21 -1.82
CA GLY A 25 10.36 14.18 -2.81
C GLY A 25 11.86 13.93 -2.92
N ALA A 26 12.67 14.98 -2.95
CA ALA A 26 14.14 14.87 -3.00
C ALA A 26 14.72 14.16 -1.77
N GLU A 27 14.24 14.49 -0.58
CA GLU A 27 14.62 13.83 0.67
C GLU A 27 14.30 12.33 0.63
N LYS A 28 13.10 11.94 0.17
CA LYS A 28 12.73 10.51 0.07
C LYS A 28 13.53 9.76 -0.98
N VAL A 29 13.88 10.36 -2.09
CA VAL A 29 14.79 9.78 -3.08
C VAL A 29 16.17 9.54 -2.48
N GLN A 30 16.70 10.51 -1.71
CA GLN A 30 17.96 10.38 -1.00
C GLN A 30 17.92 9.29 0.07
N ASP A 31 16.88 9.26 0.90
CA ASP A 31 16.66 8.21 1.91
C ASP A 31 16.65 6.81 1.29
N ALA A 32 16.09 6.68 0.08
CA ALA A 32 16.09 5.44 -0.69
C ALA A 32 17.46 5.08 -1.33
N GLY A 33 18.47 5.93 -1.17
CA GLY A 33 19.79 5.76 -1.78
C GLY A 33 19.80 6.00 -3.29
N GLY A 34 18.86 6.81 -3.80
CA GLY A 34 18.76 7.24 -5.17
C GLY A 34 19.30 8.67 -5.38
N SER A 35 19.35 9.10 -6.63
CA SER A 35 19.70 10.47 -7.03
C SER A 35 18.56 11.10 -7.81
N LEU A 36 18.17 12.30 -7.44
CA LEU A 36 17.22 13.08 -8.21
C LEU A 36 17.97 13.74 -9.38
N ALA A 37 17.63 13.38 -10.61
CA ALA A 37 18.38 13.77 -11.83
C ALA A 37 17.69 14.88 -12.63
N GLY A 38 16.59 15.45 -12.10
CA GLY A 38 15.81 16.50 -12.75
C GLY A 38 14.32 16.21 -12.71
N GLY A 39 13.61 16.71 -13.71
CA GLY A 39 12.16 16.50 -13.79
C GLY A 39 11.49 17.42 -14.79
N HIS A 40 10.15 17.48 -14.73
CA HIS A 40 9.33 18.34 -15.56
C HIS A 40 8.17 18.93 -14.77
N SER A 41 7.83 20.20 -15.04
CA SER A 41 6.68 20.88 -14.45
C SER A 41 5.69 21.30 -15.52
N ILE A 42 4.40 21.20 -15.21
CA ILE A 42 3.28 21.50 -16.10
C ILE A 42 2.33 22.43 -15.35
N ALA A 43 1.85 23.50 -16.01
CA ALA A 43 0.75 24.31 -15.48
C ALA A 43 -0.54 23.50 -15.52
N ASP A 44 -1.28 23.43 -14.40
CA ASP A 44 -2.53 22.68 -14.27
C ASP A 44 -3.43 23.36 -13.23
N SER A 45 -4.71 23.08 -13.23
CA SER A 45 -5.64 23.56 -12.21
C SER A 45 -5.44 22.90 -10.84
N ASP A 46 -4.86 21.70 -10.80
CA ASP A 46 -4.68 20.88 -9.60
C ASP A 46 -3.22 20.55 -9.37
N VAL A 47 -2.86 20.44 -8.09
CA VAL A 47 -1.54 19.94 -7.71
C VAL A 47 -1.47 18.44 -7.90
N LYS A 48 -0.56 17.97 -8.75
CA LYS A 48 -0.22 16.56 -8.92
C LYS A 48 1.30 16.42 -8.83
N TYR A 49 1.76 15.47 -8.05
CA TYR A 49 3.19 15.21 -7.89
C TYR A 49 3.48 13.72 -7.94
N GLY A 50 4.56 13.37 -8.61
CA GLY A 50 5.03 12.00 -8.69
C GLY A 50 6.50 11.93 -9.09
N LEU A 51 7.03 10.71 -9.04
CA LEU A 51 8.40 10.40 -9.42
C LEU A 51 8.40 9.37 -10.55
N SER A 52 9.19 9.61 -11.58
CA SER A 52 9.59 8.58 -12.54
C SER A 52 10.90 7.97 -12.04
N VAL A 53 10.88 6.72 -11.59
CA VAL A 53 12.02 6.05 -10.95
C VAL A 53 12.61 5.02 -11.89
N THR A 54 13.92 5.07 -12.09
CA THR A 54 14.68 4.07 -12.84
C THR A 54 15.65 3.37 -11.92
N GLY A 55 15.58 2.03 -11.89
CA GLY A 55 16.47 1.18 -11.13
C GLY A 55 16.97 -0.01 -11.93
N VAL A 56 17.88 -0.78 -11.33
CA VAL A 56 18.36 -2.05 -11.87
C VAL A 56 18.18 -3.14 -10.83
N VAL A 57 17.85 -4.32 -11.27
CA VAL A 57 17.69 -5.50 -10.42
C VAL A 57 18.35 -6.70 -11.11
N ASP A 58 18.88 -7.61 -10.31
CA ASP A 58 19.34 -8.91 -10.77
C ASP A 58 18.12 -9.73 -11.22
N PRO A 59 18.05 -10.21 -12.48
CA PRO A 59 16.91 -10.99 -12.97
C PRO A 59 16.54 -12.19 -12.10
N GLU A 60 17.54 -12.83 -11.47
CA GLU A 60 17.34 -14.00 -10.60
C GLU A 60 16.75 -13.62 -9.22
N LYS A 61 16.70 -12.32 -8.88
CA LYS A 61 16.22 -11.79 -7.58
C LYS A 61 14.95 -10.95 -7.69
N ILE A 62 14.29 -11.01 -8.84
CA ILE A 62 13.02 -10.30 -9.04
C ILE A 62 11.92 -11.05 -8.32
N TRP A 63 11.21 -10.34 -7.44
CA TRP A 63 9.90 -10.78 -6.97
C TRP A 63 8.84 -10.35 -7.98
N LYS A 64 8.16 -11.30 -8.56
CA LYS A 64 7.01 -11.04 -9.43
C LYS A 64 5.77 -10.84 -8.58
N ASN A 65 4.80 -10.08 -9.09
CA ASN A 65 3.51 -9.90 -8.39
C ASN A 65 2.61 -11.16 -8.52
N ASN A 66 2.82 -12.03 -9.49
CA ASN A 66 1.99 -13.20 -9.81
C ASN A 66 2.70 -14.55 -9.62
N GLY A 67 3.71 -14.60 -8.76
CA GLY A 67 4.49 -15.82 -8.50
C GLY A 67 4.01 -16.66 -7.32
N ALA A 68 2.91 -16.30 -6.67
CA ALA A 68 2.37 -17.00 -5.50
C ALA A 68 2.09 -18.48 -5.76
N LYS A 69 2.16 -19.29 -4.71
CA LYS A 69 1.91 -20.72 -4.73
C LYS A 69 0.86 -21.12 -3.70
N SER A 70 0.07 -22.14 -4.01
CA SER A 70 -0.84 -22.72 -3.02
C SER A 70 -0.09 -23.13 -1.75
N GLY A 71 -0.64 -22.77 -0.59
CA GLY A 71 -0.05 -22.98 0.73
C GLY A 71 0.85 -21.85 1.22
N ASP A 72 1.15 -20.83 0.40
CA ASP A 72 1.87 -19.65 0.86
C ASP A 72 1.06 -18.88 1.91
N LYS A 73 1.74 -18.27 2.87
CA LYS A 73 1.14 -17.29 3.78
C LYS A 73 1.29 -15.88 3.22
N LEU A 74 0.26 -15.08 3.45
CA LEU A 74 0.21 -13.69 3.03
C LEU A 74 0.60 -12.78 4.21
N ILE A 75 1.61 -11.94 4.03
CA ILE A 75 2.07 -10.98 5.05
C ILE A 75 1.93 -9.57 4.51
N LEU A 76 1.17 -8.73 5.23
CA LEU A 76 1.02 -7.30 4.95
C LEU A 76 1.92 -6.50 5.90
N THR A 77 2.64 -5.48 5.39
CA THR A 77 3.69 -4.79 6.15
C THR A 77 3.34 -3.38 6.63
N LYS A 78 2.17 -2.84 6.25
CA LYS A 78 1.64 -1.56 6.74
C LYS A 78 0.14 -1.68 7.00
N ARG A 79 -0.40 -0.75 7.80
CA ARG A 79 -1.84 -0.66 8.08
C ARG A 79 -2.63 -0.21 6.85
N LEU A 80 -3.88 -0.64 6.75
CA LEU A 80 -4.87 -0.19 5.75
C LEU A 80 -5.77 0.93 6.30
N GLY A 81 -6.43 1.66 5.40
CA GLY A 81 -7.39 2.70 5.73
C GLY A 81 -6.91 4.13 5.43
N VAL A 82 -5.80 4.28 4.68
CA VAL A 82 -5.23 5.60 4.31
C VAL A 82 -6.24 6.46 3.57
N GLY A 83 -6.93 5.90 2.56
CA GLY A 83 -7.89 6.64 1.76
C GLY A 83 -9.08 7.10 2.57
N ILE A 84 -9.64 6.23 3.41
CA ILE A 84 -10.76 6.52 4.30
C ILE A 84 -10.41 7.65 5.27
N ILE A 85 -9.28 7.56 5.98
CA ILE A 85 -8.83 8.62 6.92
C ILE A 85 -8.59 9.93 6.18
N CYS A 86 -7.99 9.92 4.99
CA CYS A 86 -7.81 11.10 4.17
C CYS A 86 -9.15 11.71 3.72
N ALA A 87 -10.14 10.88 3.36
CA ALA A 87 -11.48 11.35 3.01
C ALA A 87 -12.19 11.99 4.21
N ALA A 88 -12.16 11.34 5.37
CA ALA A 88 -12.69 11.88 6.62
C ALA A 88 -12.02 13.22 7.01
N ASN A 89 -10.70 13.32 6.85
CA ASN A 89 -9.97 14.56 7.15
C ASN A 89 -10.38 15.73 6.24
N ARG A 90 -10.68 15.47 4.97
CA ARG A 90 -11.16 16.53 4.04
C ARG A 90 -12.45 17.19 4.49
N VAL A 91 -13.30 16.45 5.19
CA VAL A 91 -14.56 16.95 5.78
C VAL A 91 -14.44 17.25 7.29
N LYS A 92 -13.21 17.23 7.84
CA LYS A 92 -12.88 17.52 9.25
C LYS A 92 -13.54 16.54 10.23
N GLN A 93 -13.69 15.29 9.85
CA GLN A 93 -14.26 14.20 10.65
C GLN A 93 -13.26 13.08 10.94
N ALA A 94 -11.99 13.25 10.57
CA ALA A 94 -10.96 12.27 10.93
C ALA A 94 -10.76 12.25 12.45
N PRO A 95 -10.58 11.07 13.06
CA PRO A 95 -10.22 10.96 14.47
C PRO A 95 -8.94 11.72 14.80
N GLU A 96 -8.86 12.21 16.05
CA GLU A 96 -7.67 12.93 16.54
C GLU A 96 -6.41 12.04 16.41
N GLY A 97 -5.34 12.60 15.88
CA GLY A 97 -4.07 11.89 15.67
C GLY A 97 -4.04 10.90 14.50
N ALA A 98 -5.18 10.62 13.84
CA ALA A 98 -5.22 9.66 12.74
C ALA A 98 -4.43 10.12 11.51
N MET A 99 -4.50 11.41 11.15
CA MET A 99 -3.75 11.95 10.01
C MET A 99 -2.24 11.90 10.23
N GLU A 100 -1.76 12.15 11.44
CA GLU A 100 -0.35 12.06 11.81
C GLU A 100 0.17 10.63 11.61
N GLN A 101 -0.59 9.63 12.04
CA GLN A 101 -0.25 8.21 11.85
C GLN A 101 -0.22 7.84 10.35
N VAL A 102 -1.22 8.28 9.59
CA VAL A 102 -1.31 8.06 8.15
C VAL A 102 -0.13 8.71 7.41
N ILE A 103 0.19 9.98 7.72
CA ILE A 103 1.33 10.68 7.13
C ILE A 103 2.64 9.96 7.47
N ALA A 104 2.85 9.56 8.71
CA ALA A 104 4.03 8.80 9.12
C ALA A 104 4.17 7.50 8.33
N SER A 105 3.07 6.76 8.13
CA SER A 105 3.05 5.54 7.32
C SER A 105 3.34 5.82 5.83
N MET A 106 2.69 6.82 5.23
CA MET A 106 2.90 7.19 3.82
C MET A 106 4.35 7.62 3.55
N THR A 107 4.99 8.30 4.50
CA THR A 107 6.38 8.75 4.36
C THR A 107 7.42 7.70 4.75
N THR A 108 7.01 6.58 5.31
CA THR A 108 7.89 5.44 5.61
C THR A 108 8.14 4.63 4.34
N LEU A 109 9.43 4.48 3.98
CA LEU A 109 9.84 3.68 2.82
C LEU A 109 9.63 2.17 3.08
N ASN A 110 9.26 1.43 2.03
CA ASN A 110 9.18 -0.04 2.06
C ASN A 110 10.57 -0.73 2.07
N ARG A 111 11.64 0.04 2.21
CA ARG A 111 13.03 -0.44 2.18
C ARG A 111 13.29 -1.50 3.23
N THR A 112 12.96 -1.23 4.49
CA THR A 112 13.19 -2.16 5.61
C THR A 112 12.48 -3.49 5.38
N ALA A 113 11.21 -3.46 4.96
CA ALA A 113 10.45 -4.66 4.63
C ALA A 113 11.11 -5.45 3.48
N SER A 114 11.54 -4.76 2.43
CA SER A 114 12.22 -5.36 1.29
C SER A 114 13.58 -5.98 1.67
N GLU A 115 14.40 -5.28 2.47
CA GLU A 115 15.70 -5.78 2.91
C GLU A 115 15.58 -7.02 3.80
N ILE A 116 14.60 -7.04 4.71
CA ILE A 116 14.31 -8.22 5.55
C ILE A 116 13.82 -9.37 4.69
N GLY A 117 12.84 -9.11 3.80
CA GLY A 117 12.22 -10.12 2.93
C GLY A 117 13.20 -10.86 2.03
N ARG A 118 14.31 -10.22 1.63
CA ARG A 118 15.36 -10.85 0.80
C ARG A 118 16.03 -12.07 1.42
N ASN A 119 15.89 -12.26 2.72
CA ASN A 119 16.46 -13.41 3.43
C ASN A 119 15.48 -14.59 3.54
N PHE A 120 14.32 -14.50 2.89
CA PHE A 120 13.24 -15.47 2.98
C PHE A 120 12.80 -15.94 1.58
N CYS A 121 12.15 -17.10 1.51
CA CYS A 121 11.59 -17.64 0.29
C CYS A 121 10.25 -16.96 -0.02
N ILE A 122 10.31 -15.78 -0.66
CA ILE A 122 9.14 -15.04 -1.12
C ILE A 122 8.87 -15.44 -2.56
N HIS A 123 7.68 -15.97 -2.83
CA HIS A 123 7.25 -16.39 -4.15
C HIS A 123 6.61 -15.25 -4.96
N ALA A 124 5.88 -14.34 -4.28
CA ALA A 124 5.33 -13.13 -4.90
C ALA A 124 5.39 -11.93 -3.95
N CYS A 125 5.48 -10.74 -4.53
CA CYS A 125 5.45 -9.48 -3.81
C CYS A 125 4.81 -8.40 -4.66
N THR A 126 3.93 -7.61 -4.06
CA THR A 126 3.42 -6.36 -4.63
C THR A 126 3.38 -5.28 -3.56
N ASP A 127 3.37 -4.01 -3.95
CA ASP A 127 2.99 -2.91 -3.07
C ASP A 127 1.46 -2.70 -3.13
N VAL A 128 0.87 -2.37 -2.00
CA VAL A 128 -0.57 -2.13 -1.89
C VAL A 128 -0.84 -0.64 -2.07
N THR A 129 -1.43 -0.27 -3.21
CA THR A 129 -1.65 1.13 -3.59
C THR A 129 -3.11 1.38 -4.03
N GLY A 130 -3.32 2.03 -5.16
CA GLY A 130 -4.63 2.55 -5.59
C GLY A 130 -5.74 1.52 -5.78
N PHE A 131 -5.43 0.28 -6.10
CA PHE A 131 -6.43 -0.79 -6.24
C PHE A 131 -6.85 -1.42 -4.90
N GLY A 132 -6.32 -0.92 -3.79
CA GLY A 132 -6.61 -1.45 -2.46
C GLY A 132 -5.98 -2.83 -2.23
N PHE A 133 -6.15 -3.34 -1.01
CA PHE A 133 -5.59 -4.63 -0.64
C PHE A 133 -6.13 -5.77 -1.52
N LEU A 134 -7.46 -5.84 -1.69
CA LEU A 134 -8.09 -6.91 -2.46
C LEU A 134 -7.77 -6.83 -3.95
N GLY A 135 -7.62 -5.63 -4.53
CA GLY A 135 -7.26 -5.48 -5.94
C GLY A 135 -5.87 -6.02 -6.24
N HIS A 136 -4.87 -5.66 -5.42
CA HIS A 136 -3.52 -6.17 -5.58
C HIS A 136 -3.39 -7.66 -5.24
N LEU A 137 -4.18 -8.15 -4.27
CA LEU A 137 -4.27 -9.57 -4.00
C LEU A 137 -4.87 -10.34 -5.19
N HIS A 138 -5.92 -9.81 -5.82
CA HIS A 138 -6.53 -10.41 -7.00
C HIS A 138 -5.52 -10.52 -8.16
N GLU A 139 -4.74 -9.46 -8.41
CA GLU A 139 -3.62 -9.52 -9.38
C GLU A 139 -2.60 -10.60 -9.02
N MET A 140 -2.25 -10.72 -7.72
CA MET A 140 -1.29 -11.74 -7.25
C MET A 140 -1.80 -13.16 -7.47
N MET A 141 -3.09 -13.39 -7.38
CA MET A 141 -3.71 -14.71 -7.65
C MET A 141 -3.75 -15.05 -9.14
N ASP A 142 -3.64 -14.09 -10.04
CA ASP A 142 -3.45 -14.24 -11.50
C ASP A 142 -4.51 -15.16 -12.16
N GLY A 143 -5.74 -15.20 -11.64
CA GLY A 143 -6.81 -16.06 -12.13
C GLY A 143 -6.53 -17.58 -12.05
N ARG A 144 -5.50 -17.99 -11.30
CA ARG A 144 -5.06 -19.39 -11.17
C ARG A 144 -5.17 -19.92 -9.74
N LEU A 145 -5.20 -19.02 -8.79
CA LEU A 145 -5.22 -19.30 -7.36
C LEU A 145 -6.39 -18.58 -6.70
N SER A 146 -6.71 -19.00 -5.50
CA SER A 146 -7.60 -18.32 -4.58
C SER A 146 -6.85 -17.98 -3.30
N SER A 147 -7.45 -17.19 -2.43
CA SER A 147 -6.90 -16.87 -1.12
C SER A 147 -7.98 -16.80 -0.05
N VAL A 148 -7.61 -17.08 1.19
CA VAL A 148 -8.43 -16.85 2.37
C VAL A 148 -7.77 -15.76 3.19
N ILE A 149 -8.53 -14.71 3.52
CA ILE A 149 -8.05 -13.58 4.30
C ILE A 149 -8.65 -13.63 5.70
N TYR A 150 -7.78 -13.49 6.70
CA TYR A 150 -8.14 -13.41 8.12
C TYR A 150 -8.37 -11.93 8.46
N ALA A 151 -9.59 -11.46 8.31
CA ALA A 151 -9.92 -10.05 8.42
C ALA A 151 -9.56 -9.44 9.79
N ASP A 152 -9.68 -10.22 10.85
CA ASP A 152 -9.30 -9.87 12.22
C ASP A 152 -7.79 -9.70 12.44
N GLN A 153 -6.96 -10.24 11.52
CA GLN A 153 -5.51 -10.12 11.54
C GLN A 153 -4.98 -8.97 10.67
N VAL A 154 -5.84 -8.35 9.86
CA VAL A 154 -5.41 -7.25 8.98
C VAL A 154 -5.13 -6.00 9.83
N PRO A 155 -3.91 -5.45 9.77
CA PRO A 155 -3.60 -4.23 10.50
C PRO A 155 -4.32 -3.02 9.85
N VAL A 156 -5.09 -2.31 10.65
CA VAL A 156 -5.91 -1.16 10.23
C VAL A 156 -5.52 0.07 11.05
N PHE A 157 -5.65 1.27 10.49
CA PHE A 157 -5.50 2.51 11.23
C PHE A 157 -6.68 2.70 12.19
N ASP A 158 -6.37 3.21 13.38
CA ASP A 158 -7.35 3.52 14.39
C ASP A 158 -8.39 4.51 13.83
N GLY A 159 -9.66 4.20 13.97
CA GLY A 159 -10.79 4.98 13.48
C GLY A 159 -11.11 4.82 11.99
N ALA A 160 -10.35 4.04 11.22
CA ALA A 160 -10.67 3.85 9.80
C ALA A 160 -11.95 3.04 9.58
N MET A 161 -12.19 2.02 10.41
CA MET A 161 -13.43 1.24 10.33
C MET A 161 -14.64 2.07 10.74
N GLU A 162 -14.54 2.85 11.81
CA GLU A 162 -15.59 3.74 12.28
C GLU A 162 -15.93 4.79 11.22
N CYS A 163 -14.92 5.43 10.61
CA CYS A 163 -15.14 6.33 9.48
C CYS A 163 -15.86 5.66 8.30
N ALA A 164 -15.51 4.41 8.00
CA ALA A 164 -16.17 3.65 6.94
C ALA A 164 -17.62 3.34 7.28
N GLU A 165 -17.94 2.97 8.53
CA GLU A 165 -19.33 2.76 9.01
C GLU A 165 -20.15 4.04 8.91
N GLU A 166 -19.52 5.21 9.04
CA GLU A 166 -20.14 6.53 8.83
C GLU A 166 -20.17 6.97 7.35
N PHE A 167 -19.86 6.07 6.41
CA PHE A 167 -19.84 6.31 4.97
C PHE A 167 -18.84 7.39 4.52
N LEU A 168 -17.77 7.64 5.27
CA LEU A 168 -16.68 8.52 4.88
C LEU A 168 -15.72 7.77 3.93
N LEU A 169 -16.24 7.42 2.77
CA LEU A 169 -15.61 6.53 1.80
C LEU A 169 -14.94 7.30 0.65
N THR A 170 -14.08 6.60 -0.08
CA THR A 170 -13.45 7.15 -1.28
C THR A 170 -14.17 6.66 -2.55
N ALA A 171 -14.31 7.53 -3.56
CA ALA A 171 -14.84 7.12 -4.85
C ALA A 171 -13.97 6.03 -5.53
N ALA A 172 -12.68 5.98 -5.21
CA ALA A 172 -11.77 4.97 -5.72
C ALA A 172 -12.03 3.60 -5.05
N GLY A 173 -12.30 3.57 -3.73
CA GLY A 173 -12.69 2.34 -3.04
C GLY A 173 -13.96 1.72 -3.63
N GLN A 174 -14.96 2.55 -3.93
CA GLN A 174 -16.19 2.08 -4.59
C GLN A 174 -15.93 1.53 -6.00
N LYS A 175 -15.01 2.14 -6.76
CA LYS A 175 -14.59 1.59 -8.06
C LYS A 175 -13.87 0.26 -7.91
N ASN A 176 -13.02 0.12 -6.90
CA ASN A 176 -12.33 -1.14 -6.58
C ASN A 176 -13.33 -2.24 -6.23
N ARG A 177 -14.33 -1.94 -5.37
CA ARG A 177 -15.41 -2.87 -5.03
C ARG A 177 -16.16 -3.35 -6.28
N ASN A 178 -16.57 -2.42 -7.13
CA ASN A 178 -17.29 -2.75 -8.37
C ASN A 178 -16.43 -3.58 -9.35
N HIS A 179 -15.13 -3.30 -9.42
CA HIS A 179 -14.21 -4.04 -10.29
C HIS A 179 -14.03 -5.50 -9.84
N LEU A 180 -14.10 -5.75 -8.54
CA LEU A 180 -13.96 -7.08 -7.94
C LEU A 180 -15.28 -7.79 -7.66
N GLU A 181 -16.39 -7.26 -8.17
CA GLU A 181 -17.69 -7.92 -8.04
C GLU A 181 -17.65 -9.33 -8.63
N GLY A 182 -18.11 -10.30 -7.83
CA GLY A 182 -18.10 -11.73 -8.19
C GLY A 182 -16.76 -12.45 -7.93
N TYR A 183 -15.69 -11.75 -7.56
CA TYR A 183 -14.40 -12.37 -7.21
C TYR A 183 -14.15 -12.47 -5.71
N VAL A 184 -14.89 -11.72 -4.90
CA VAL A 184 -14.72 -11.65 -3.44
C VAL A 184 -16.01 -12.07 -2.76
N GLN A 185 -15.88 -12.94 -1.75
CA GLN A 185 -16.95 -13.31 -0.86
C GLN A 185 -16.54 -12.96 0.57
N PHE A 186 -17.43 -12.31 1.30
CA PHE A 186 -17.24 -11.97 2.70
C PHE A 186 -18.06 -12.90 3.60
N GLU A 187 -17.48 -13.30 4.71
CA GLU A 187 -18.12 -14.13 5.73
C GLU A 187 -17.93 -13.48 7.10
N ASP A 188 -19.02 -13.14 7.76
CA ASP A 188 -19.07 -12.64 9.16
C ASP A 188 -18.13 -11.47 9.48
N ILE A 189 -17.98 -10.50 8.56
CA ILE A 189 -17.21 -9.27 8.81
C ILE A 189 -18.12 -8.02 8.74
N SER A 190 -17.68 -6.93 9.40
CA SER A 190 -18.42 -5.66 9.38
C SER A 190 -18.31 -4.95 8.04
N PHE A 191 -19.29 -4.10 7.74
CA PHE A 191 -19.25 -3.22 6.58
C PHE A 191 -17.97 -2.35 6.56
N GLY A 192 -17.59 -1.80 7.72
CA GLY A 192 -16.37 -0.98 7.83
C GLY A 192 -15.13 -1.74 7.42
N MET A 193 -15.01 -3.02 7.81
CA MET A 193 -13.88 -3.86 7.42
C MET A 193 -13.90 -4.20 5.92
N GLU A 194 -15.06 -4.48 5.34
CA GLU A 194 -15.19 -4.68 3.90
C GLU A 194 -14.66 -3.46 3.12
N GLU A 195 -15.08 -2.25 3.52
CA GLU A 195 -14.66 -1.01 2.86
C GLU A 195 -13.16 -0.74 3.03
N VAL A 196 -12.57 -1.03 4.19
CA VAL A 196 -11.13 -0.93 4.43
C VAL A 196 -10.32 -1.82 3.48
N LEU A 197 -10.82 -3.02 3.19
CA LEU A 197 -10.14 -3.96 2.29
C LEU A 197 -10.15 -3.50 0.82
N TYR A 198 -11.13 -2.71 0.40
CA TYR A 198 -11.18 -2.06 -0.92
C TYR A 198 -10.53 -0.69 -0.97
N ASP A 199 -10.22 -0.09 0.20
CA ASP A 199 -9.74 1.28 0.28
C ASP A 199 -8.41 1.48 -0.45
N PRO A 200 -8.29 2.51 -1.32
CA PRO A 200 -7.03 2.82 -1.97
C PRO A 200 -5.98 3.27 -0.95
N GLN A 201 -4.76 2.76 -1.09
CA GLN A 201 -3.65 3.13 -0.23
C GLN A 201 -2.70 4.08 -0.98
N THR A 202 -2.26 5.13 -0.31
CA THR A 202 -1.14 5.97 -0.78
C THR A 202 0.13 5.51 -0.09
N SER A 203 1.15 5.15 -0.86
CA SER A 203 2.41 4.61 -0.33
C SER A 203 2.20 3.47 0.69
N GLY A 204 1.32 2.54 0.37
CA GLY A 204 1.02 1.41 1.23
C GLY A 204 2.18 0.45 1.42
N GLY A 205 1.94 -0.61 2.18
CA GLY A 205 2.95 -1.62 2.50
C GLY A 205 3.18 -2.62 1.37
N LEU A 206 4.15 -3.51 1.59
CA LEU A 206 4.32 -4.69 0.76
C LEU A 206 3.36 -5.80 1.22
N LEU A 207 2.80 -6.51 0.23
CA LEU A 207 2.10 -7.77 0.41
C LEU A 207 3.01 -8.87 -0.10
N PHE A 208 3.47 -9.74 0.80
CA PHE A 208 4.30 -10.89 0.49
C PHE A 208 3.47 -12.18 0.45
N ALA A 209 3.68 -13.01 -0.56
CA ALA A 209 3.34 -14.43 -0.53
C ALA A 209 4.62 -15.21 -0.21
N VAL A 210 4.70 -15.80 0.97
CA VAL A 210 5.90 -16.43 1.51
C VAL A 210 5.66 -17.90 1.82
N GLN A 211 6.69 -18.72 1.63
CA GLN A 211 6.65 -20.13 1.99
C GLN A 211 6.19 -20.31 3.44
N LYS A 212 5.17 -21.14 3.67
CA LYS A 212 4.52 -21.35 4.98
C LYS A 212 5.49 -21.55 6.14
N ALA A 213 6.53 -22.37 5.92
CA ALA A 213 7.50 -22.69 6.97
C ALA A 213 8.34 -21.50 7.46
N GLN A 214 8.37 -20.39 6.72
CA GLN A 214 9.16 -19.20 7.02
C GLN A 214 8.31 -17.98 7.41
N ALA A 215 6.98 -18.11 7.37
CA ALA A 215 6.08 -16.97 7.54
C ALA A 215 6.14 -16.34 8.94
N ASP A 216 6.13 -17.18 9.98
CA ASP A 216 6.17 -16.70 11.36
C ASP A 216 7.50 -15.97 11.66
N GLU A 217 8.62 -16.54 11.24
CA GLU A 217 9.94 -15.93 11.43
C GLU A 217 10.06 -14.58 10.68
N LEU A 218 9.57 -14.53 9.43
CA LEU A 218 9.56 -13.28 8.66
C LEU A 218 8.69 -12.23 9.34
N CYS A 219 7.47 -12.58 9.75
CA CYS A 219 6.55 -11.67 10.42
C CYS A 219 7.17 -11.12 11.72
N GLU A 220 7.76 -11.96 12.56
CA GLU A 220 8.45 -11.53 13.78
C GLU A 220 9.61 -10.57 13.50
N LYS A 221 10.43 -10.83 12.47
CA LYS A 221 11.54 -9.93 12.10
C LYS A 221 11.06 -8.58 11.63
N LEU A 222 9.97 -8.54 10.86
CA LEU A 222 9.35 -7.30 10.42
C LEU A 222 8.81 -6.49 11.61
N GLN A 223 8.13 -7.16 12.56
CA GLN A 223 7.61 -6.54 13.78
C GLN A 223 8.74 -6.02 14.69
N LYS A 224 9.82 -6.78 14.89
CA LYS A 224 11.01 -6.36 15.64
C LYS A 224 11.70 -5.15 15.00
N ALA A 225 11.55 -4.96 13.69
CA ALA A 225 12.02 -3.78 12.97
C ALA A 225 11.05 -2.59 13.04
N GLY A 226 9.96 -2.68 13.83
CA GLY A 226 8.98 -1.62 14.06
C GLY A 226 7.89 -1.51 12.98
N LEU A 227 7.77 -2.50 12.10
CA LEU A 227 6.71 -2.51 11.10
C LEU A 227 5.43 -3.15 11.66
N PRO A 228 4.23 -2.62 11.35
CA PRO A 228 2.97 -3.21 11.78
C PRO A 228 2.61 -4.42 10.88
N ALA A 229 3.55 -5.36 10.76
CA ALA A 229 3.41 -6.52 9.90
C ALA A 229 2.52 -7.59 10.54
N ALA A 230 1.69 -8.23 9.73
CA ALA A 230 0.85 -9.34 10.17
C ALA A 230 0.70 -10.40 9.07
N ILE A 231 0.50 -11.66 9.50
CA ILE A 231 0.04 -12.73 8.61
C ILE A 231 -1.46 -12.56 8.44
N VAL A 232 -1.88 -12.13 7.25
CA VAL A 232 -3.27 -11.72 6.97
C VAL A 232 -4.07 -12.77 6.19
N GLY A 233 -3.46 -13.90 5.85
CA GLY A 233 -4.15 -14.94 5.11
C GLY A 233 -3.25 -16.01 4.53
N GLU A 234 -3.82 -16.81 3.65
CA GLU A 234 -3.11 -17.84 2.91
C GLU A 234 -3.61 -17.99 1.48
N VAL A 235 -2.72 -18.46 0.62
CA VAL A 235 -3.01 -18.79 -0.78
C VAL A 235 -3.52 -20.22 -0.85
N THR A 236 -4.60 -20.42 -1.60
CA THR A 236 -5.23 -21.73 -1.81
C THR A 236 -5.30 -22.07 -3.31
N GLU A 237 -5.59 -23.31 -3.63
CA GLU A 237 -5.96 -23.68 -4.99
C GLU A 237 -7.26 -22.98 -5.40
N GLN A 238 -7.43 -22.76 -6.69
CA GLN A 238 -8.66 -22.17 -7.22
C GLN A 238 -9.85 -23.10 -6.86
N LYS A 239 -10.87 -22.54 -6.24
CA LYS A 239 -12.13 -23.22 -5.93
C LYS A 239 -13.17 -22.92 -6.99
#